data_78011d9dc239e4f3b28e20e99454bca7
#
_entry.id   78011d9dc239e4f3b28e20e99454bca7
#
_cell.length_a   1.000
_cell.length_b   1.000
_cell.length_c   1.000
_cell.angle_alpha   90.00
_cell.angle_beta   90.00
_cell.angle_gamma   90.00
#
_symmetry.space_group_name_H-M   'P 1'
#
loop_
_entity.id
_entity.type
_entity.pdbx_description
1 polymer ?
#
loop_
_entity_poly.entity_id
_entity_poly.type
_entity_poly.pdbx_seq_one_letter_code
_entity_poly.pdbx_strand_id
1 'polypeptide(L)'
;KVPIEFSNLGNIEEGKSYLLPVCIQSSSIPAIAGTDILYFVITKPVQIKKAAQFQSNHIKIPLASGTIYKSVTYEALIYINQLLSNNTIMGNEGILILRIGDTALPDGHNDWIQIAGTKQYHSTQAFETGKWYHVAFTYDQPSGKTVLYINGSKAAESTWDTPSFDLASEGSGGFFIGKVAGFMWGERPFYGYMSEVRLWNVARTENQIKQNMLNVDPNSDGLAAYYKLNGTDQFESGGTCYVKDASPNGMDGLANGGGSALNIIDLETPIAIK
;
A
#
# COMPACT_ATOMS: atom_id res chain seq x y z
N LYS A 1 -30.29 -9.54 -27.14
CA LYS A 1 -29.64 -8.73 -26.07
C LYS A 1 -30.75 -8.09 -25.25
N VAL A 2 -30.72 -8.27 -23.93
CA VAL A 2 -31.62 -7.62 -23.00
C VAL A 2 -30.82 -6.53 -22.29
N PRO A 3 -31.16 -5.25 -22.44
CA PRO A 3 -30.52 -4.19 -21.65
C PRO A 3 -30.95 -4.31 -20.19
N ILE A 4 -29.99 -4.17 -19.29
CA ILE A 4 -30.25 -4.08 -17.83
C ILE A 4 -29.77 -2.71 -17.38
N GLU A 5 -30.67 -1.93 -16.81
CA GLU A 5 -30.40 -0.60 -16.29
C GLU A 5 -30.52 -0.61 -14.77
N PHE A 6 -29.51 -0.07 -14.08
CA PHE A 6 -29.52 0.09 -12.64
C PHE A 6 -29.88 1.53 -12.29
N SER A 7 -30.91 1.72 -11.47
CA SER A 7 -31.38 3.03 -11.00
C SER A 7 -31.39 3.08 -9.47
N ASN A 8 -31.49 4.29 -8.90
CA ASN A 8 -31.56 4.50 -7.44
C ASN A 8 -30.37 3.95 -6.64
N LEU A 9 -29.17 4.10 -7.17
CA LEU A 9 -27.92 3.66 -6.51
C LEU A 9 -27.47 4.57 -5.34
N GLY A 10 -28.31 5.53 -4.91
CA GLY A 10 -27.98 6.48 -3.85
C GLY A 10 -27.69 5.86 -2.48
N ASN A 11 -28.26 4.70 -2.20
CA ASN A 11 -28.10 3.99 -0.92
C ASN A 11 -26.91 3.01 -0.89
N ILE A 12 -26.13 2.93 -1.97
CA ILE A 12 -24.93 2.08 -2.00
C ILE A 12 -23.83 2.77 -1.18
N GLU A 13 -23.34 2.09 -0.16
CA GLU A 13 -22.28 2.59 0.69
C GLU A 13 -20.92 2.55 -0.03
N GLU A 14 -20.15 3.60 0.17
CA GLU A 14 -18.81 3.72 -0.41
C GLU A 14 -17.90 2.60 0.10
N GLY A 15 -17.16 1.97 -0.83
CA GLY A 15 -16.24 0.87 -0.52
C GLY A 15 -16.90 -0.48 -0.27
N LYS A 16 -18.23 -0.58 -0.27
CA LYS A 16 -18.93 -1.85 -0.17
C LYS A 16 -19.30 -2.41 -1.54
N SER A 17 -19.29 -3.73 -1.64
CA SER A 17 -19.73 -4.47 -2.82
C SER A 17 -21.04 -5.17 -2.53
N TYR A 18 -21.96 -5.06 -3.47
CA TYR A 18 -23.29 -5.67 -3.40
C TYR A 18 -23.40 -6.68 -4.53
N LEU A 19 -23.90 -7.87 -4.21
CA LEU A 19 -24.16 -8.90 -5.20
C LEU A 19 -25.65 -8.88 -5.56
N LEU A 20 -25.96 -8.57 -6.82
CA LEU A 20 -27.33 -8.57 -7.33
C LEU A 20 -27.52 -9.76 -8.27
N PRO A 21 -28.26 -10.81 -7.86
CA PRO A 21 -28.67 -11.89 -8.75
C PRO A 21 -29.84 -11.44 -9.63
N VAL A 22 -29.71 -11.64 -10.92
CA VAL A 22 -30.78 -11.46 -11.89
C VAL A 22 -31.07 -12.81 -12.53
N CYS A 23 -32.30 -13.32 -12.35
CA CYS A 23 -32.69 -14.64 -12.84
C CYS A 23 -33.75 -14.56 -13.93
N ILE A 24 -33.73 -15.52 -14.83
CA ILE A 24 -34.77 -15.74 -15.83
C ILE A 24 -35.92 -16.48 -15.18
N GLN A 25 -37.08 -15.82 -14.98
CA GLN A 25 -38.25 -16.45 -14.38
C GLN A 25 -39.00 -17.36 -15.34
N SER A 26 -39.04 -16.98 -16.63
CA SER A 26 -39.71 -17.79 -17.66
C SER A 26 -39.05 -17.52 -19.01
N SER A 27 -38.97 -18.54 -19.84
CA SER A 27 -38.43 -18.46 -21.19
C SER A 27 -39.15 -19.46 -22.09
N SER A 28 -39.37 -19.09 -23.35
CA SER A 28 -39.89 -20.00 -24.38
C SER A 28 -38.92 -21.13 -24.76
N ILE A 29 -37.61 -20.94 -24.43
CA ILE A 29 -36.57 -21.91 -24.62
C ILE A 29 -36.01 -22.25 -23.24
N PRO A 30 -35.91 -23.52 -22.84
CA PRO A 30 -35.35 -23.88 -21.54
C PRO A 30 -33.92 -23.35 -21.38
N ALA A 31 -33.64 -22.74 -20.25
CA ALA A 31 -32.26 -22.39 -19.89
C ALA A 31 -31.45 -23.65 -19.56
N ILE A 32 -30.16 -23.65 -19.86
CA ILE A 32 -29.25 -24.68 -19.40
C ILE A 32 -29.12 -24.56 -17.87
N ALA A 33 -29.22 -25.67 -17.16
CA ALA A 33 -29.11 -25.66 -15.70
C ALA A 33 -27.87 -24.91 -15.21
N GLY A 34 -28.06 -23.95 -14.33
CA GLY A 34 -26.99 -23.11 -13.77
C GLY A 34 -26.61 -21.88 -14.63
N THR A 35 -27.31 -21.62 -15.77
CA THR A 35 -27.08 -20.44 -16.60
C THR A 35 -28.28 -19.47 -16.59
N ASP A 36 -29.24 -19.72 -15.75
CA ASP A 36 -30.46 -18.94 -15.57
C ASP A 36 -30.31 -17.76 -14.60
N ILE A 37 -29.17 -17.68 -13.92
CA ILE A 37 -28.85 -16.60 -12.98
C ILE A 37 -27.57 -15.88 -13.44
N LEU A 38 -27.67 -14.56 -13.59
CA LEU A 38 -26.53 -13.67 -13.80
C LEU A 38 -26.30 -12.83 -12.55
N TYR A 39 -25.07 -12.85 -12.04
CA TYR A 39 -24.69 -12.05 -10.87
C TYR A 39 -24.01 -10.76 -11.30
N PHE A 40 -24.51 -9.62 -10.82
CA PHE A 40 -23.85 -8.32 -10.97
C PHE A 40 -23.21 -7.94 -9.64
N VAL A 41 -21.93 -7.59 -9.67
CA VAL A 41 -21.25 -6.97 -8.53
C VAL A 41 -21.32 -5.46 -8.73
N ILE A 42 -22.00 -4.78 -7.81
CA ILE A 42 -22.16 -3.32 -7.82
C ILE A 42 -21.32 -2.77 -6.68
N THR A 43 -20.37 -1.89 -6.99
CA THR A 43 -19.48 -1.28 -6.01
C THR A 43 -19.49 0.24 -6.19
N LYS A 44 -19.65 0.98 -5.10
CA LYS A 44 -19.39 2.42 -5.09
C LYS A 44 -17.91 2.62 -4.76
N PRO A 45 -17.11 3.18 -5.67
CA PRO A 45 -15.68 3.36 -5.44
C PRO A 45 -15.42 4.21 -4.20
N VAL A 46 -14.39 3.85 -3.41
CA VAL A 46 -13.87 4.68 -2.34
C VAL A 46 -13.27 5.95 -2.94
N GLN A 47 -13.59 7.10 -2.37
CA GLN A 47 -13.04 8.39 -2.76
C GLN A 47 -12.05 8.87 -1.71
N ILE A 48 -10.76 8.75 -2.00
CA ILE A 48 -9.71 9.28 -1.14
C ILE A 48 -9.50 10.75 -1.51
N LYS A 49 -9.87 11.65 -0.59
CA LYS A 49 -9.84 13.12 -0.76
C LYS A 49 -8.81 13.81 0.12
N LYS A 50 -8.08 13.06 0.95
CA LYS A 50 -7.03 13.56 1.83
C LYS A 50 -5.83 12.63 1.80
N ALA A 51 -4.65 13.19 2.01
CA ALA A 51 -3.42 12.43 2.09
C ALA A 51 -2.42 13.11 3.03
N ALA A 52 -1.48 12.35 3.58
CA ALA A 52 -0.40 12.89 4.38
C ALA A 52 0.76 13.36 3.51
N GLN A 53 1.33 14.52 3.83
CA GLN A 53 2.54 15.04 3.20
C GLN A 53 3.79 14.46 3.85
N PHE A 54 4.75 14.01 3.04
CA PHE A 54 5.97 13.35 3.52
C PHE A 54 7.28 14.11 3.22
N GLN A 55 7.25 15.37 2.96
CA GLN A 55 8.47 16.15 2.69
C GLN A 55 9.47 16.11 3.86
N SER A 56 8.97 16.19 5.10
CA SER A 56 9.77 16.07 6.33
C SER A 56 9.18 15.07 7.32
N ASN A 57 7.94 14.68 7.12
CA ASN A 57 7.21 13.77 7.99
C ASN A 57 7.68 12.33 7.85
N HIS A 58 7.52 11.57 8.89
CA HIS A 58 7.72 10.12 8.91
C HIS A 58 6.85 9.46 9.98
N ILE A 59 6.70 8.15 9.82
CA ILE A 59 6.06 7.30 10.83
C ILE A 59 7.03 6.17 11.15
N LYS A 60 7.27 5.91 12.45
CA LYS A 60 7.94 4.68 12.90
C LYS A 60 6.86 3.68 13.31
N ILE A 61 6.86 2.49 12.70
CA ILE A 61 5.95 1.39 13.07
C ILE A 61 6.54 0.65 14.27
N PRO A 62 5.78 0.44 15.38
CA PRO A 62 6.27 -0.23 16.57
C PRO A 62 6.21 -1.75 16.44
N LEU A 63 7.01 -2.33 15.54
CA LEU A 63 7.10 -3.78 15.42
C LEU A 63 7.73 -4.38 16.68
N ALA A 64 7.14 -5.47 17.17
CA ALA A 64 7.68 -6.17 18.33
C ALA A 64 9.04 -6.80 18.00
N SER A 65 10.02 -6.63 18.90
CA SER A 65 11.36 -7.21 18.74
C SER A 65 11.27 -8.72 18.54
N GLY A 66 12.06 -9.25 17.60
CA GLY A 66 12.07 -10.68 17.24
C GLY A 66 10.91 -11.12 16.34
N THR A 67 10.12 -10.19 15.81
CA THR A 67 9.09 -10.53 14.82
C THR A 67 9.74 -10.84 13.48
N ILE A 68 9.75 -12.11 13.10
CA ILE A 68 10.34 -12.58 11.86
C ILE A 68 9.25 -12.72 10.79
N TYR A 69 9.40 -11.98 9.70
CA TYR A 69 8.53 -12.06 8.53
C TYR A 69 9.06 -13.08 7.53
N LYS A 70 8.27 -14.14 7.30
CA LYS A 70 8.55 -15.18 6.30
C LYS A 70 8.01 -14.77 4.93
N SER A 71 6.78 -14.31 4.91
CA SER A 71 6.16 -13.72 3.71
C SER A 71 5.70 -12.31 4.06
N VAL A 72 5.71 -11.42 3.10
CA VAL A 72 5.38 -10.01 3.35
C VAL A 72 4.82 -9.34 2.11
N THR A 73 3.92 -8.36 2.34
CA THR A 73 3.54 -7.40 1.30
C THR A 73 3.63 -5.98 1.88
N TYR A 74 4.23 -5.08 1.12
CA TYR A 74 4.19 -3.63 1.31
C TYR A 74 3.27 -3.02 0.26
N GLU A 75 2.40 -2.10 0.65
CA GLU A 75 1.54 -1.34 -0.27
C GLU A 75 1.45 0.12 0.15
N ALA A 76 1.39 1.01 -0.81
CA ALA A 76 1.12 2.43 -0.59
C ALA A 76 0.53 3.09 -1.83
N LEU A 77 -0.36 4.06 -1.64
CA LEU A 77 -0.64 5.09 -2.63
C LEU A 77 0.35 6.22 -2.43
N ILE A 78 1.04 6.61 -3.50
CA ILE A 78 2.06 7.64 -3.49
C ILE A 78 1.82 8.68 -4.58
N TYR A 79 2.05 9.95 -4.26
CA TYR A 79 2.13 11.05 -5.22
C TYR A 79 3.51 11.65 -5.13
N ILE A 80 4.20 11.76 -6.24
CA ILE A 80 5.60 12.15 -6.27
C ILE A 80 5.72 13.62 -6.66
N ASN A 81 6.16 14.47 -5.73
CA ASN A 81 6.46 15.87 -6.02
C ASN A 81 7.87 16.04 -6.60
N GLN A 82 8.82 15.28 -6.11
CA GLN A 82 10.21 15.34 -6.51
C GLN A 82 10.88 13.98 -6.46
N LEU A 83 11.66 13.65 -7.47
CA LEU A 83 12.49 12.45 -7.54
C LEU A 83 13.91 12.80 -7.09
N LEU A 84 14.32 12.24 -5.98
CA LEU A 84 15.67 12.31 -5.44
C LEU A 84 16.25 10.90 -5.36
N SER A 85 17.54 10.78 -5.05
CA SER A 85 18.12 9.48 -4.73
C SER A 85 17.54 8.96 -3.41
N ASN A 86 17.16 7.68 -3.39
CA ASN A 86 16.70 6.96 -2.20
C ASN A 86 15.43 7.55 -1.54
N ASN A 87 14.39 7.85 -2.31
CA ASN A 87 13.10 8.29 -1.76
C ASN A 87 12.40 7.13 -1.04
N THR A 88 12.45 7.11 0.28
CA THR A 88 11.90 6.02 1.12
C THR A 88 10.39 6.02 1.09
N ILE A 89 9.77 4.92 0.67
CA ILE A 89 8.33 4.70 0.81
C ILE A 89 8.07 4.07 2.16
N MET A 90 8.53 2.83 2.39
CA MET A 90 8.39 2.14 3.67
C MET A 90 9.39 0.99 3.81
N GLY A 91 9.73 0.66 5.02
CA GLY A 91 10.58 -0.49 5.31
C GLY A 91 11.62 -0.24 6.40
N ASN A 92 12.52 -1.22 6.59
CA ASN A 92 13.65 -1.14 7.48
C ASN A 92 14.94 -1.13 6.65
N GLU A 93 15.69 -0.02 6.73
CA GLU A 93 16.92 0.17 5.98
C GLU A 93 17.97 -0.90 6.34
N GLY A 94 18.61 -1.47 5.32
CA GLY A 94 19.55 -2.57 5.46
C GLY A 94 18.93 -3.96 5.63
N ILE A 95 17.64 -4.05 5.95
CA ILE A 95 16.89 -5.31 6.06
C ILE A 95 16.01 -5.54 4.84
N LEU A 96 14.97 -4.71 4.66
CA LEU A 96 14.03 -4.75 3.54
C LEU A 96 13.30 -3.42 3.44
N ILE A 97 13.66 -2.61 2.46
CA ILE A 97 13.09 -1.27 2.27
C ILE A 97 12.62 -1.06 0.83
N LEU A 98 11.39 -0.55 0.68
CA LEU A 98 10.82 -0.14 -0.60
C LEU A 98 11.08 1.35 -0.81
N ARG A 99 11.71 1.71 -1.93
CA ARG A 99 12.09 3.10 -2.23
C ARG A 99 12.14 3.36 -3.73
N ILE A 100 12.21 4.63 -4.11
CA ILE A 100 12.42 5.08 -5.50
C ILE A 100 13.78 5.72 -5.59
N GLY A 101 14.56 5.31 -6.60
CA GLY A 101 15.87 5.87 -6.90
C GLY A 101 17.00 5.34 -6.00
N ASP A 102 18.16 5.22 -6.58
CA ASP A 102 19.41 4.95 -5.90
C ASP A 102 20.57 5.28 -6.83
N THR A 103 21.66 5.85 -6.28
CA THR A 103 22.91 6.04 -7.05
C THR A 103 23.56 4.73 -7.48
N ALA A 104 23.22 3.62 -6.82
CA ALA A 104 23.70 2.29 -7.18
C ALA A 104 22.86 1.60 -8.28
N LEU A 105 21.73 2.18 -8.69
CA LEU A 105 20.98 1.70 -9.85
C LEU A 105 21.76 1.96 -11.15
N PRO A 106 21.53 1.18 -12.21
CA PRO A 106 22.11 1.47 -13.52
C PRO A 106 21.92 2.94 -13.89
N ASP A 107 22.96 3.59 -14.38
CA ASP A 107 22.99 5.02 -14.74
C ASP A 107 22.51 6.00 -13.64
N GLY A 108 22.46 5.54 -12.38
CA GLY A 108 22.02 6.36 -11.24
C GLY A 108 20.55 6.76 -11.29
N HIS A 109 19.68 5.90 -11.85
CA HIS A 109 18.25 6.17 -11.95
C HIS A 109 17.63 6.56 -10.60
N ASN A 110 17.02 7.73 -10.56
CA ASN A 110 16.28 8.25 -9.41
C ASN A 110 14.76 8.10 -9.55
N ASP A 111 14.30 7.49 -10.64
CA ASP A 111 12.90 7.32 -11.06
C ASP A 111 12.45 5.86 -11.12
N TRP A 112 13.29 4.90 -10.74
CA TRP A 112 12.94 3.49 -10.69
C TRP A 112 12.63 3.03 -9.26
N ILE A 113 11.58 2.22 -9.10
CA ILE A 113 11.27 1.58 -7.82
C ILE A 113 12.18 0.39 -7.60
N GLN A 114 12.67 0.26 -6.37
CA GLN A 114 13.44 -0.88 -5.93
C GLN A 114 13.01 -1.37 -4.56
N ILE A 115 13.24 -2.64 -4.31
CA ILE A 115 13.38 -3.21 -2.99
C ILE A 115 14.86 -3.37 -2.70
N ALA A 116 15.32 -2.95 -1.53
CA ALA A 116 16.73 -2.98 -1.15
C ALA A 116 16.91 -3.45 0.30
N GLY A 117 18.15 -3.75 0.67
CA GLY A 117 18.53 -4.26 1.99
C GLY A 117 19.31 -5.56 1.86
N THR A 118 18.97 -6.57 2.65
CA THR A 118 19.62 -7.91 2.61
C THR A 118 19.48 -8.56 1.22
N LYS A 119 18.38 -8.32 0.55
CA LYS A 119 18.13 -8.69 -0.86
C LYS A 119 17.66 -7.46 -1.62
N GLN A 120 17.93 -7.42 -2.93
CA GLN A 120 17.59 -6.26 -3.74
C GLN A 120 17.30 -6.61 -5.18
N TYR A 121 16.38 -5.88 -5.80
CA TYR A 121 16.15 -5.77 -7.23
C TYR A 121 15.25 -4.56 -7.52
N HIS A 122 15.08 -4.20 -8.78
CA HIS A 122 14.36 -3.00 -9.21
C HIS A 122 13.49 -3.28 -10.44
N SER A 123 12.55 -2.37 -10.70
CA SER A 123 11.83 -2.26 -11.98
C SER A 123 12.52 -1.22 -12.84
N THR A 124 12.48 -1.41 -14.16
CA THR A 124 12.95 -0.40 -15.14
C THR A 124 11.83 0.51 -15.62
N GLN A 125 10.63 0.41 -15.03
CA GLN A 125 9.54 1.34 -15.32
C GLN A 125 9.77 2.63 -14.56
N ALA A 126 9.93 3.75 -15.31
CA ALA A 126 10.16 5.07 -14.75
C ALA A 126 8.88 5.66 -14.15
N PHE A 127 9.03 6.33 -13.01
CA PHE A 127 8.00 7.19 -12.43
C PHE A 127 8.10 8.60 -12.96
N GLU A 128 6.96 9.27 -13.03
CA GLU A 128 6.86 10.70 -13.32
C GLU A 128 6.38 11.44 -12.08
N THR A 129 6.81 12.69 -11.91
CA THR A 129 6.27 13.59 -10.88
C THR A 129 4.87 14.06 -11.23
N GLY A 130 4.09 14.52 -10.23
CA GLY A 130 2.77 15.08 -10.46
C GLY A 130 1.66 14.04 -10.68
N LYS A 131 1.91 12.77 -10.36
CA LYS A 131 0.96 11.66 -10.56
C LYS A 131 0.81 10.79 -9.32
N TRP A 132 -0.37 10.23 -9.14
CA TRP A 132 -0.62 9.16 -8.18
C TRP A 132 -0.27 7.80 -8.77
N TYR A 133 0.33 6.97 -7.94
CA TYR A 133 0.62 5.56 -8.22
C TYR A 133 0.22 4.71 -7.01
N HIS A 134 -0.30 3.53 -7.28
CA HIS A 134 -0.28 2.46 -6.30
C HIS A 134 0.99 1.65 -6.50
N VAL A 135 1.77 1.46 -5.44
CA VAL A 135 2.96 0.63 -5.47
C VAL A 135 2.82 -0.51 -4.48
N ALA A 136 3.29 -1.68 -4.87
CA ALA A 136 3.35 -2.81 -3.96
C ALA A 136 4.61 -3.66 -4.20
N PHE A 137 5.06 -4.29 -3.13
CA PHE A 137 6.09 -5.30 -3.13
C PHE A 137 5.55 -6.54 -2.42
N THR A 138 5.76 -7.73 -2.98
CA THR A 138 5.40 -9.00 -2.35
C THR A 138 6.60 -9.93 -2.30
N TYR A 139 6.69 -10.70 -1.22
CA TYR A 139 7.63 -11.79 -1.08
C TYR A 139 6.94 -12.99 -0.43
N ASP A 140 7.07 -14.16 -1.06
CA ASP A 140 6.59 -15.44 -0.57
C ASP A 140 7.76 -16.37 -0.26
N GLN A 141 8.07 -16.56 1.02
CA GLN A 141 9.22 -17.38 1.44
C GLN A 141 9.17 -18.81 0.92
N PRO A 142 8.04 -19.55 0.99
CA PRO A 142 7.99 -20.95 0.55
C PRO A 142 8.45 -21.15 -0.89
N SER A 143 8.14 -20.21 -1.78
CA SER A 143 8.55 -20.27 -3.19
C SER A 143 9.81 -19.45 -3.50
N GLY A 144 10.22 -18.58 -2.59
CA GLY A 144 11.25 -17.56 -2.84
C GLY A 144 10.83 -16.45 -3.81
N LYS A 145 9.59 -16.50 -4.32
CA LYS A 145 9.09 -15.56 -5.32
C LYS A 145 8.90 -14.17 -4.73
N THR A 146 9.36 -13.17 -5.47
CA THR A 146 9.20 -11.76 -5.10
C THR A 146 8.80 -10.93 -6.31
N VAL A 147 7.86 -9.98 -6.12
CA VAL A 147 7.28 -9.18 -7.22
C VAL A 147 7.12 -7.73 -6.79
N LEU A 148 7.49 -6.80 -7.67
CA LEU A 148 7.15 -5.38 -7.60
C LEU A 148 5.95 -5.10 -8.51
N TYR A 149 5.00 -4.33 -8.00
CA TYR A 149 3.80 -3.92 -8.73
C TYR A 149 3.71 -2.40 -8.79
N ILE A 150 3.24 -1.90 -9.94
CA ILE A 150 2.87 -0.49 -10.16
C ILE A 150 1.45 -0.48 -10.72
N ASN A 151 0.55 0.25 -10.08
CA ASN A 151 -0.88 0.34 -10.46
C ASN A 151 -1.54 -1.04 -10.64
N GLY A 152 -1.26 -1.95 -9.71
CA GLY A 152 -1.82 -3.30 -9.70
C GLY A 152 -1.27 -4.23 -10.78
N SER A 153 -0.31 -3.80 -11.59
CA SER A 153 0.32 -4.60 -12.64
C SER A 153 1.76 -4.94 -12.27
N LYS A 154 2.19 -6.16 -12.57
CA LYS A 154 3.56 -6.61 -12.33
C LYS A 154 4.56 -5.74 -13.11
N ALA A 155 5.49 -5.10 -12.39
CA ALA A 155 6.53 -4.26 -12.95
C ALA A 155 7.90 -4.96 -13.00
N ALA A 156 8.20 -5.81 -12.01
CA ALA A 156 9.40 -6.65 -11.99
C ALA A 156 9.17 -7.87 -11.09
N GLU A 157 9.94 -8.91 -11.29
CA GLU A 157 9.94 -10.10 -10.40
C GLU A 157 11.35 -10.66 -10.26
N SER A 158 11.59 -11.35 -9.15
CA SER A 158 12.82 -12.08 -8.88
C SER A 158 12.52 -13.33 -8.05
N THR A 159 13.52 -14.16 -7.85
CA THR A 159 13.44 -15.30 -6.95
C THR A 159 14.62 -15.26 -5.99
N TRP A 160 14.34 -15.39 -4.70
CA TRP A 160 15.35 -15.40 -3.65
C TRP A 160 15.50 -16.79 -3.05
N ASP A 161 16.60 -16.98 -2.31
CA ASP A 161 16.96 -18.23 -1.63
C ASP A 161 16.23 -18.39 -0.27
N THR A 162 14.92 -18.06 -0.26
CA THR A 162 14.00 -18.21 0.88
C THR A 162 14.44 -17.56 2.20
N PRO A 163 14.99 -16.33 2.23
CA PRO A 163 15.34 -15.65 3.49
C PRO A 163 14.09 -15.32 4.29
N SER A 164 14.26 -15.10 5.59
CA SER A 164 13.27 -14.42 6.43
C SER A 164 13.83 -13.06 6.86
N PHE A 165 12.95 -12.13 7.22
CA PHE A 165 13.34 -10.75 7.53
C PHE A 165 12.93 -10.36 8.94
N ASP A 166 13.87 -9.91 9.75
CA ASP A 166 13.61 -9.24 11.02
C ASP A 166 13.33 -7.77 10.77
N LEU A 167 12.08 -7.45 10.42
CA LEU A 167 11.65 -6.08 10.14
C LEU A 167 11.66 -5.19 11.40
N ALA A 168 11.70 -5.79 12.58
CA ALA A 168 11.78 -5.08 13.86
C ALA A 168 13.22 -4.76 14.29
N SER A 169 14.22 -5.18 13.52
CA SER A 169 15.63 -4.91 13.83
C SER A 169 15.88 -3.42 14.00
N GLU A 170 16.50 -3.03 15.10
CA GLU A 170 16.85 -1.63 15.41
C GLU A 170 18.17 -1.17 14.76
N GLY A 171 18.83 -2.01 13.97
CA GLY A 171 20.14 -1.72 13.37
C GLY A 171 20.19 -0.42 12.55
N SER A 172 19.08 -0.05 11.91
CA SER A 172 18.93 1.23 11.20
C SER A 172 17.79 2.09 11.78
N GLY A 173 17.44 1.88 13.06
CA GLY A 173 16.39 2.62 13.76
C GLY A 173 15.01 1.99 13.70
N GLY A 174 14.82 0.87 12.99
CA GLY A 174 13.55 0.14 12.88
C GLY A 174 12.81 0.35 11.57
N PHE A 175 11.50 0.09 11.58
CA PHE A 175 10.66 0.18 10.39
C PHE A 175 10.01 1.57 10.25
N PHE A 176 10.24 2.22 9.11
CA PHE A 176 9.75 3.58 8.85
C PHE A 176 8.88 3.67 7.59
N ILE A 177 8.05 4.72 7.56
CA ILE A 177 7.33 5.22 6.39
C ILE A 177 7.81 6.65 6.13
N GLY A 178 8.13 7.00 4.88
CA GLY A 178 8.43 8.34 4.43
C GLY A 178 9.88 8.78 4.56
N LYS A 179 10.63 8.35 5.58
CA LYS A 179 12.07 8.51 5.69
C LYS A 179 12.64 7.63 6.80
N VAL A 180 13.93 7.36 6.76
CA VAL A 180 14.67 6.65 7.81
C VAL A 180 15.22 7.67 8.79
N ALA A 181 14.43 8.02 9.80
CA ALA A 181 14.78 9.08 10.75
C ALA A 181 16.07 8.76 11.51
N GLY A 182 17.00 9.72 11.56
CA GLY A 182 18.27 9.58 12.26
C GLY A 182 19.30 8.67 11.58
N PHE A 183 19.06 8.21 10.35
CA PHE A 183 20.01 7.35 9.66
C PHE A 183 21.31 8.10 9.33
N MET A 184 22.44 7.53 9.76
CA MET A 184 23.76 8.21 9.74
C MET A 184 24.27 8.58 8.34
N TRP A 185 23.77 7.93 7.28
CA TRP A 185 24.13 8.23 5.90
C TRP A 185 23.04 9.00 5.15
N GLY A 186 22.20 9.74 5.89
CA GLY A 186 21.12 10.57 5.38
C GLY A 186 19.75 9.89 5.47
N GLU A 187 18.74 10.66 5.86
CA GLU A 187 17.41 10.14 6.19
C GLU A 187 16.58 9.68 4.99
N ARG A 188 17.00 9.98 3.77
CA ARG A 188 16.38 9.52 2.51
C ARG A 188 14.88 9.81 2.42
N PRO A 189 14.46 11.08 2.59
CA PRO A 189 13.05 11.42 2.67
C PRO A 189 12.33 11.22 1.34
N PHE A 190 11.06 10.82 1.43
CA PHE A 190 10.12 10.86 0.32
C PHE A 190 9.56 12.28 0.17
N TYR A 191 9.52 12.80 -1.04
CA TYR A 191 8.96 14.12 -1.34
C TYR A 191 7.66 13.98 -2.12
N GLY A 192 6.54 14.05 -1.39
CA GLY A 192 5.22 13.89 -1.98
C GLY A 192 4.14 13.65 -0.95
N TYR A 193 3.12 12.93 -1.35
CA TYR A 193 1.99 12.56 -0.51
C TYR A 193 1.82 11.05 -0.49
N MET A 194 1.33 10.51 0.64
CA MET A 194 0.98 9.10 0.76
C MET A 194 -0.41 8.94 1.38
N SER A 195 -1.05 7.84 1.01
CA SER A 195 -2.29 7.34 1.58
C SER A 195 -2.30 5.81 1.51
N GLU A 196 -3.17 5.16 2.27
CA GLU A 196 -3.41 3.72 2.18
C GLU A 196 -2.13 2.88 2.35
N VAL A 197 -1.28 3.22 3.32
CA VAL A 197 -0.02 2.49 3.57
C VAL A 197 -0.30 1.25 4.39
N ARG A 198 0.11 0.09 3.89
CA ARG A 198 -0.21 -1.23 4.47
C ARG A 198 1.01 -2.12 4.54
N LEU A 199 1.14 -2.80 5.67
CA LEU A 199 2.07 -3.89 5.89
C LEU A 199 1.28 -5.19 6.07
N TRP A 200 1.66 -6.24 5.35
CA TRP A 200 1.04 -7.56 5.46
C TRP A 200 2.09 -8.61 5.83
N ASN A 201 1.70 -9.60 6.60
CA ASN A 201 2.52 -10.76 6.94
C ASN A 201 2.28 -11.96 5.99
N VAL A 202 1.72 -11.69 4.82
CA VAL A 202 1.45 -12.64 3.74
C VAL A 202 1.87 -12.04 2.40
N ALA A 203 2.19 -12.89 1.42
CA ALA A 203 2.37 -12.46 0.03
C ALA A 203 0.99 -12.38 -0.65
N ARG A 204 0.53 -11.16 -0.95
CA ARG A 204 -0.73 -10.93 -1.67
C ARG A 204 -0.59 -11.29 -3.15
N THR A 205 -1.64 -11.82 -3.73
CA THR A 205 -1.71 -12.10 -5.17
C THR A 205 -1.93 -10.80 -5.96
N GLU A 206 -1.55 -10.79 -7.24
CA GLU A 206 -1.78 -9.67 -8.16
C GLU A 206 -3.26 -9.24 -8.20
N ASN A 207 -4.19 -10.20 -8.20
CA ASN A 207 -5.62 -9.90 -8.19
C ASN A 207 -6.06 -9.20 -6.89
N GLN A 208 -5.57 -9.65 -5.73
CA GLN A 208 -5.86 -8.99 -4.46
C GLN A 208 -5.32 -7.55 -4.43
N ILE A 209 -4.10 -7.34 -4.92
CA ILE A 209 -3.49 -6.00 -5.02
C ILE A 209 -4.32 -5.13 -5.97
N LYS A 210 -4.59 -5.60 -7.18
CA LYS A 210 -5.31 -4.84 -8.22
C LYS A 210 -6.74 -4.44 -7.80
N GLN A 211 -7.44 -5.33 -7.12
CA GLN A 211 -8.81 -5.07 -6.66
C GLN A 211 -8.90 -4.13 -5.46
N ASN A 212 -7.83 -4.02 -4.68
CA ASN A 212 -7.84 -3.32 -3.42
C ASN A 212 -6.87 -2.12 -3.35
N MET A 213 -6.45 -1.56 -4.48
CA MET A 213 -5.50 -0.44 -4.50
C MET A 213 -5.96 0.76 -3.65
N LEU A 214 -7.25 1.08 -3.66
CA LEU A 214 -7.81 2.25 -2.98
C LEU A 214 -8.39 1.94 -1.59
N ASN A 215 -8.62 0.69 -1.25
CA ASN A 215 -9.22 0.30 0.03
C ASN A 215 -9.06 -1.20 0.31
N VAL A 216 -8.96 -1.55 1.59
CA VAL A 216 -9.05 -2.93 2.10
C VAL A 216 -9.96 -2.96 3.32
N ASP A 217 -10.55 -4.12 3.61
CA ASP A 217 -11.18 -4.36 4.92
C ASP A 217 -10.08 -4.36 5.99
N PRO A 218 -10.17 -3.51 7.02
CA PRO A 218 -9.20 -3.50 8.12
C PRO A 218 -9.03 -4.85 8.84
N ASN A 219 -10.05 -5.72 8.76
CA ASN A 219 -10.01 -7.06 9.34
C ASN A 219 -9.51 -8.14 8.38
N SER A 220 -8.92 -7.76 7.25
CA SER A 220 -8.40 -8.73 6.28
C SER A 220 -7.32 -9.62 6.88
N ASP A 221 -7.40 -10.92 6.61
CA ASP A 221 -6.40 -11.89 7.06
C ASP A 221 -5.00 -11.52 6.56
N GLY A 222 -4.02 -11.54 7.47
CA GLY A 222 -2.64 -11.22 7.17
C GLY A 222 -2.31 -9.73 7.11
N LEU A 223 -3.28 -8.83 7.29
CA LEU A 223 -3.01 -7.40 7.42
C LEU A 223 -2.35 -7.12 8.77
N ALA A 224 -1.06 -6.76 8.75
CA ALA A 224 -0.27 -6.53 9.95
C ALA A 224 -0.44 -5.10 10.47
N ALA A 225 -0.39 -4.10 9.60
CA ALA A 225 -0.65 -2.69 9.95
C ALA A 225 -1.27 -1.94 8.76
N TYR A 226 -2.12 -0.96 9.05
CA TYR A 226 -2.82 -0.16 8.05
C TYR A 226 -2.96 1.30 8.47
N TYR A 227 -2.30 2.19 7.77
CA TYR A 227 -2.38 3.64 7.99
C TYR A 227 -3.09 4.30 6.81
N LYS A 228 -4.32 4.79 7.05
CA LYS A 228 -5.15 5.42 6.01
C LYS A 228 -4.60 6.78 5.58
N LEU A 229 -3.98 7.51 6.50
CA LEU A 229 -3.36 8.82 6.27
C LEU A 229 -4.33 9.87 5.73
N ASN A 230 -5.57 9.80 6.16
CA ASN A 230 -6.67 10.67 5.76
C ASN A 230 -7.00 11.79 6.76
N GLY A 231 -6.18 11.91 7.82
CA GLY A 231 -6.28 12.92 8.87
C GLY A 231 -7.27 12.63 9.98
N THR A 232 -8.09 11.57 9.88
CA THR A 232 -9.01 11.14 10.95
C THR A 232 -8.37 10.11 11.88
N ASP A 233 -7.19 9.65 11.54
CA ASP A 233 -6.42 8.60 12.19
C ASP A 233 -5.28 9.14 13.08
N GLN A 234 -5.14 10.46 13.24
CA GLN A 234 -4.13 11.05 14.12
C GLN A 234 -4.68 11.32 15.50
N PHE A 235 -3.87 11.07 16.52
CA PHE A 235 -4.22 11.36 17.91
C PHE A 235 -2.96 11.66 18.74
N GLU A 236 -3.18 12.27 19.92
CA GLU A 236 -2.14 12.54 20.91
C GLU A 236 -2.43 11.77 22.19
N SER A 237 -1.40 11.20 22.78
CA SER A 237 -1.47 10.56 24.09
C SER A 237 -0.21 10.84 24.88
N GLY A 238 -0.36 11.41 26.08
CA GLY A 238 0.76 11.75 26.96
C GLY A 238 1.78 12.72 26.36
N GLY A 239 1.34 13.65 25.50
CA GLY A 239 2.23 14.59 24.78
C GLY A 239 2.96 13.99 23.58
N THR A 240 2.58 12.79 23.14
CA THR A 240 3.17 12.09 22.01
C THR A 240 2.15 11.93 20.90
N CYS A 241 2.54 12.27 19.66
CA CYS A 241 1.69 12.20 18.48
C CYS A 241 1.80 10.84 17.79
N TYR A 242 0.65 10.27 17.46
CA TYR A 242 0.50 8.96 16.83
C TYR A 242 -0.37 9.02 15.57
N VAL A 243 -0.18 8.04 14.70
CA VAL A 243 -1.09 7.69 13.61
C VAL A 243 -1.69 6.33 13.92
N LYS A 244 -3.02 6.28 14.01
CA LYS A 244 -3.74 5.06 14.39
C LYS A 244 -3.60 3.98 13.33
N ASP A 245 -3.29 2.78 13.76
CA ASP A 245 -3.43 1.57 12.96
C ASP A 245 -4.92 1.26 12.77
N ALA A 246 -5.39 1.24 11.53
CA ALA A 246 -6.77 0.90 11.21
C ALA A 246 -7.04 -0.62 11.28
N SER A 247 -5.99 -1.46 11.31
CA SER A 247 -6.13 -2.90 11.55
C SER A 247 -6.44 -3.18 13.04
N PRO A 248 -6.94 -4.39 13.38
CA PRO A 248 -7.21 -4.74 14.78
C PRO A 248 -5.94 -4.98 15.60
N ASN A 249 -4.73 -4.91 15.02
CA ASN A 249 -3.49 -5.27 15.71
C ASN A 249 -2.95 -4.18 16.64
N GLY A 250 -3.44 -2.92 16.52
CA GLY A 250 -3.09 -1.82 17.41
C GLY A 250 -1.63 -1.36 17.30
N MET A 251 -1.02 -1.50 16.14
CA MET A 251 0.33 -1.00 15.86
C MET A 251 0.29 0.50 15.52
N ASP A 252 -0.17 1.34 16.46
CA ASP A 252 -0.23 2.78 16.24
C ASP A 252 1.17 3.35 15.99
N GLY A 253 1.35 3.99 14.84
CA GLY A 253 2.63 4.50 14.37
C GLY A 253 3.02 5.78 15.08
N LEU A 254 4.30 5.93 15.42
CA LEU A 254 4.84 7.14 16.05
C LEU A 254 5.06 8.20 14.96
N ALA A 255 4.28 9.29 15.00
CA ALA A 255 4.38 10.39 14.03
C ALA A 255 5.57 11.30 14.39
N ASN A 256 6.49 11.53 13.46
CA ASN A 256 7.61 12.47 13.61
C ASN A 256 8.40 12.28 14.90
N GLY A 257 8.66 11.04 15.30
CA GLY A 257 9.31 10.74 16.57
C GLY A 257 8.46 11.08 17.80
N GLY A 258 7.16 11.28 17.63
CA GLY A 258 6.21 11.69 18.67
C GLY A 258 6.09 13.20 18.86
N GLY A 259 6.90 13.99 18.15
CA GLY A 259 7.00 15.44 18.39
C GLY A 259 5.91 16.29 17.72
N SER A 260 5.27 15.79 16.65
CA SER A 260 4.19 16.50 15.96
C SER A 260 3.34 15.54 15.12
N ALA A 261 2.09 15.94 14.87
CA ALA A 261 1.23 15.27 13.93
C ALA A 261 1.74 15.42 12.49
N LEU A 262 1.29 14.53 11.60
CA LEU A 262 1.56 14.67 10.16
C LEU A 262 0.75 15.83 9.58
N ASN A 263 1.30 16.50 8.59
CA ASN A 263 0.55 17.46 7.79
C ASN A 263 -0.35 16.72 6.80
N ILE A 264 -1.65 16.94 6.88
CA ILE A 264 -2.65 16.36 5.98
C ILE A 264 -3.11 17.44 5.01
N ILE A 265 -3.17 17.08 3.75
CA ILE A 265 -3.68 17.94 2.70
C ILE A 265 -5.03 17.49 2.19
N ASP A 266 -5.88 18.43 1.79
CA ASP A 266 -7.07 18.18 0.99
C ASP A 266 -6.68 18.07 -0.49
N LEU A 267 -7.24 17.09 -1.17
CA LEU A 267 -7.03 16.87 -2.60
C LEU A 267 -8.15 17.55 -3.38
N GLU A 268 -7.82 18.34 -4.38
CA GLU A 268 -8.82 18.99 -5.27
C GLU A 268 -9.69 17.96 -6.00
N THR A 269 -9.09 16.84 -6.36
CA THR A 269 -9.78 15.69 -6.96
C THR A 269 -9.44 14.43 -6.19
N PRO A 270 -10.41 13.50 -6.01
CA PRO A 270 -10.14 12.22 -5.40
C PRO A 270 -9.05 11.44 -6.14
N ILE A 271 -8.28 10.62 -5.39
CA ILE A 271 -7.27 9.75 -5.99
C ILE A 271 -7.95 8.78 -6.97
N ALA A 272 -7.44 8.74 -8.20
CA ALA A 272 -7.81 7.77 -9.21
C ALA A 272 -6.55 7.10 -9.76
N ILE A 273 -6.55 5.77 -9.78
CA ILE A 273 -5.48 4.95 -10.36
C ILE A 273 -6.00 4.36 -11.68
N LYS A 274 -5.26 4.59 -12.75
CA LYS A 274 -5.57 4.09 -14.10
C LYS A 274 -4.69 2.91 -14.47
#